data_bfc63d515f87a5c25c522ed90ff696b2
#
_entry.id   bfc63d515f87a5c25c522ed90ff696b2
#
_cell.length_a   1.000
_cell.length_b   1.000
_cell.length_c   1.000
_cell.angle_alpha   90.00
_cell.angle_beta   90.00
_cell.angle_gamma   90.00
#
_symmetry.space_group_name_H-M   'P 1'
#
loop_
_entity.id
_entity.type
_entity.pdbx_description
1 polymer ?
#
loop_
_entity_poly.entity_id
_entity_poly.type
_entity_poly.pdbx_seq_one_letter_code
_entity_poly.pdbx_strand_id
1 'polypeptide(L)'
;MSTKIKANEIQWRRSKVIEMRARGMSQTEIALELQVSEASISLDMRYLREQTKESIKEYTTEYLPEQYHVCLIAIDAIPKNLYL
;
A
#
# COMPACT_ATOMS: atom_id res chain seq x y z
N MET A 1 11.84 17.19 19.14
CA MET A 1 11.42 17.12 18.42
C MET A 1 10.65 16.27 18.05
N SER A 2 10.22 16.11 17.46
CA SER A 2 9.28 15.57 17.81
C SER A 2 8.81 14.44 17.03
N THR A 3 8.06 13.54 17.63
CA THR A 3 7.32 12.46 17.05
C THR A 3 6.48 12.94 15.88
N LYS A 4 5.98 14.15 15.97
CA LYS A 4 5.15 14.75 14.93
C LYS A 4 5.93 14.97 13.64
N ILE A 5 7.17 15.41 13.73
CA ILE A 5 8.03 15.62 12.56
C ILE A 5 8.34 14.28 11.89
N LYS A 6 8.65 13.25 12.69
CA LYS A 6 8.89 11.92 12.16
C LYS A 6 7.66 11.34 11.48
N ALA A 7 6.49 11.53 12.08
CA ALA A 7 5.24 11.05 11.48
C ALA A 7 4.99 11.73 10.14
N ASN A 8 5.24 13.02 10.04
CA ASN A 8 5.08 13.76 8.79
C ASN A 8 6.06 13.27 7.72
N GLU A 9 7.28 12.97 8.10
CA GLU A 9 8.27 12.43 7.17
C GLU A 9 7.85 11.07 6.63
N ILE A 10 7.33 10.21 7.49
CA ILE A 10 6.84 8.89 7.10
C ILE A 10 5.65 9.02 6.15
N GLN A 11 4.71 9.92 6.44
CA GLN A 11 3.56 10.14 5.58
C GLN A 11 3.99 10.65 4.21
N TRP A 12 4.93 11.59 4.18
CA TRP A 12 5.45 12.12 2.93
C TRP A 12 6.10 10.99 2.12
N ARG A 13 6.94 10.18 2.77
CA ARG A 13 7.62 9.07 2.10
C ARG A 13 6.61 8.09 1.50
N ARG A 14 5.56 7.75 2.27
CA ARG A 14 4.53 6.82 1.79
C ARG A 14 3.78 7.40 0.60
N SER A 15 3.51 8.69 0.60
CA SER A 15 2.90 9.35 -0.55
C SER A 15 3.79 9.21 -1.80
N LYS A 16 5.09 9.40 -1.62
CA LYS A 16 6.03 9.26 -2.73
C LYS A 16 6.13 7.81 -3.21
N VAL A 17 6.06 6.86 -2.31
CA VAL A 17 6.06 5.43 -2.68
C VAL A 17 4.86 5.12 -3.57
N ILE A 18 3.68 5.59 -3.20
CA ILE A 18 2.48 5.39 -4.01
C ILE A 18 2.67 5.98 -5.41
N GLU A 19 3.13 7.22 -5.46
CA GLU A 19 3.33 7.93 -6.73
C GLU A 19 4.33 7.20 -7.62
N MET A 20 5.44 6.78 -7.07
CA MET A 20 6.50 6.11 -7.82
C MET A 20 6.09 4.72 -8.27
N ARG A 21 5.37 3.97 -7.43
CA ARG A 21 4.84 2.67 -7.83
C ARG A 21 3.83 2.81 -8.97
N ALA A 22 3.02 3.86 -8.92
CA ALA A 22 2.07 4.12 -10.00
C ALA A 22 2.78 4.39 -11.33
N ARG A 23 4.02 4.88 -11.27
CA ARG A 23 4.83 5.09 -12.45
C ARG A 23 5.58 3.83 -12.90
N GLY A 24 5.42 2.73 -12.17
CA GLY A 24 6.05 1.47 -12.54
C GLY A 24 7.45 1.26 -11.97
N MET A 25 7.88 2.09 -11.02
CA MET A 25 9.20 1.93 -10.42
C MET A 25 9.24 0.73 -9.49
N SER A 26 10.38 0.05 -9.45
CA SER A 26 10.58 -1.07 -8.54
C SER A 26 10.92 -0.58 -7.14
N GLN A 27 10.82 -1.47 -6.15
CA GLN A 27 11.20 -1.14 -4.77
C GLN A 27 12.64 -0.63 -4.68
N THR A 28 13.54 -1.27 -5.42
CA THR A 28 14.95 -0.89 -5.42
C THR A 28 15.13 0.52 -5.97
N GLU A 29 14.44 0.82 -7.07
CA GLU A 29 14.50 2.15 -7.67
C GLU A 29 13.95 3.21 -6.74
N ILE A 30 12.84 2.92 -6.08
CA ILE A 30 12.22 3.85 -5.14
C ILE A 30 13.15 4.11 -3.95
N ALA A 31 13.75 3.04 -3.42
CA ALA A 31 14.67 3.16 -2.30
C ALA A 31 15.86 4.07 -2.65
N LEU A 32 16.41 3.90 -3.84
CA LEU A 32 17.51 4.73 -4.31
C LEU A 32 17.08 6.18 -4.47
N GLU A 33 15.91 6.39 -5.07
CA GLU A 33 15.43 7.74 -5.31
C GLU A 33 15.15 8.49 -4.02
N LEU A 34 14.58 7.83 -3.03
CA LEU A 34 14.25 8.44 -1.74
C LEU A 34 15.39 8.36 -0.74
N GLN A 35 16.48 7.71 -1.10
CA GLN A 35 17.66 7.59 -0.24
C GLN A 35 17.33 6.90 1.08
N VAL A 36 16.56 5.83 1.00
CA VAL A 36 16.23 4.99 2.17
C VAL A 36 16.54 3.54 1.84
N SER A 37 16.48 2.68 2.84
CA SER A 37 16.73 1.25 2.63
C SER A 37 15.55 0.58 1.92
N GLU A 38 15.82 -0.51 1.21
CA GLU A 38 14.75 -1.29 0.61
C GLU A 38 13.82 -1.87 1.67
N ALA A 39 14.35 -2.16 2.86
CA ALA A 39 13.54 -2.65 3.96
C ALA A 39 12.49 -1.61 4.36
N SER A 40 12.86 -0.33 4.38
CA SER A 40 11.90 0.74 4.68
C SER A 40 10.80 0.81 3.63
N ILE A 41 11.16 0.69 2.35
CA ILE A 41 10.16 0.71 1.28
C ILE A 41 9.25 -0.52 1.37
N SER A 42 9.82 -1.68 1.67
CA SER A 42 9.05 -2.92 1.84
C SER A 42 8.02 -2.78 2.96
N LEU A 43 8.41 -2.19 4.08
CA LEU A 43 7.50 -1.94 5.20
C LEU A 43 6.41 -0.95 4.82
N ASP A 44 6.77 0.11 4.10
CA ASP A 44 5.79 1.09 3.63
C ASP A 44 4.78 0.44 2.70
N MET A 45 5.23 -0.42 1.78
CA MET A 45 4.33 -1.10 0.86
C MET A 45 3.40 -2.06 1.58
N ARG A 46 3.91 -2.75 2.61
CA ARG A 46 3.06 -3.61 3.43
C ARG A 46 2.00 -2.78 4.14
N TYR A 47 2.39 -1.68 4.75
CA TYR A 47 1.47 -0.78 5.43
C TYR A 47 0.39 -0.29 4.48
N LEU A 48 0.78 0.16 3.30
CA LEU A 48 -0.17 0.69 2.31
C LEU A 48 -1.15 -0.38 1.83
N ARG A 49 -0.67 -1.61 1.66
CA ARG A 49 -1.56 -2.72 1.28
C ARG A 49 -2.58 -3.03 2.37
N GLU A 50 -2.14 -3.05 3.63
CA GLU A 50 -3.04 -3.31 4.75
C GLU A 50 -4.08 -2.20 4.89
N GLN A 51 -3.66 -0.96 4.69
CA GLN A 51 -4.57 0.18 4.71
C GLN A 51 -5.62 0.07 3.62
N THR A 52 -5.20 -0.29 2.42
CA THR A 52 -6.12 -0.45 1.29
C THR A 52 -7.11 -1.57 1.54
N LYS A 53 -6.63 -2.71 2.04
CA LYS A 53 -7.50 -3.84 2.38
C LYS A 53 -8.55 -3.45 3.40
N GLU A 54 -8.13 -2.75 4.44
CA GLU A 54 -9.03 -2.33 5.50
C GLU A 54 -10.09 -1.37 4.99
N SER A 55 -9.70 -0.43 4.14
CA SER A 55 -10.63 0.53 3.54
C SER A 55 -11.66 -0.16 2.68
N ILE A 56 -11.23 -1.11 1.86
CA ILE A 56 -12.15 -1.87 1.01
C ILE A 56 -13.10 -2.70 1.88
N LYS A 57 -12.57 -3.33 2.92
CA LYS A 57 -13.35 -4.14 3.82
C LYS A 57 -14.45 -3.31 4.52
N GLU A 58 -14.08 -2.14 5.01
CA GLU A 58 -15.03 -1.26 5.67
C GLU A 58 -16.14 -0.83 4.71
N TYR A 59 -15.74 -0.41 3.51
CA TYR A 59 -16.71 0.04 2.51
C TYR A 59 -17.68 -1.08 2.15
N THR A 60 -17.17 -2.27 1.84
CA THR A 60 -18.01 -3.37 1.38
C THR A 60 -18.88 -3.92 2.51
N THR A 61 -18.37 -3.94 3.74
CA THR A 61 -19.15 -4.42 4.89
C THR A 61 -20.30 -3.46 5.20
N GLU A 62 -20.05 -2.16 5.11
CA GLU A 62 -21.05 -1.17 5.46
C GLU A 62 -22.07 -0.92 4.35
N TYR A 63 -21.61 -0.82 3.10
CA TYR A 63 -22.46 -0.43 1.99
C TYR A 63 -22.89 -1.58 1.09
N LEU A 64 -22.07 -2.63 0.99
CA LEU A 64 -22.33 -3.74 0.08
C LEU A 64 -22.04 -5.08 0.77
N PRO A 65 -22.75 -5.39 1.86
CA PRO A 65 -22.42 -6.58 2.66
C PRO A 65 -22.48 -7.91 1.88
N GLU A 66 -23.39 -8.05 0.95
CA GLU A 66 -23.49 -9.28 0.16
C GLU A 66 -22.34 -9.40 -0.83
N GLN A 67 -21.92 -8.28 -1.40
CA GLN A 67 -20.84 -8.27 -2.38
C GLN A 67 -19.46 -8.35 -1.73
N TYR A 68 -19.39 -8.16 -0.43
CA TYR A 68 -18.14 -8.27 0.31
C TYR A 68 -17.52 -9.65 0.13
N HIS A 69 -18.31 -10.71 0.25
CA HIS A 69 -17.81 -12.06 0.05
C HIS A 69 -17.31 -12.28 -1.36
N VAL A 70 -18.05 -11.78 -2.34
CA VAL A 70 -17.66 -11.93 -3.74
C VAL A 70 -16.35 -11.21 -4.01
N CYS A 71 -16.18 -10.01 -3.47
CA CYS A 71 -14.94 -9.26 -3.63
C CYS A 71 -13.75 -9.97 -3.01
N LEU A 72 -13.91 -10.51 -1.80
CA LEU A 72 -12.85 -11.24 -1.13
C LEU A 72 -12.44 -12.49 -1.91
N ILE A 73 -13.42 -13.24 -2.38
CA ILE A 73 -13.17 -14.45 -3.16
C ILE A 73 -12.44 -14.10 -4.46
N ALA A 74 -12.88 -13.04 -5.13
CA ALA A 74 -12.27 -12.61 -6.37
C ALA A 74 -10.81 -12.18 -6.17
N ILE A 75 -10.54 -11.45 -5.10
CA ILE A 75 -9.18 -11.02 -4.79
C ILE A 75 -8.28 -12.22 -4.52
N ASP A 76 -8.77 -13.20 -3.75
CA ASP A 76 -8.00 -14.39 -3.43
C ASP A 76 -7.82 -15.30 -4.63
N ALA A 77 -8.78 -15.31 -5.54
CA ALA A 77 -8.75 -16.18 -6.71
C ALA A 77 -7.85 -15.65 -7.83
N ILE A 78 -7.54 -14.36 -7.84
CA ILE A 78 -6.69 -13.78 -8.87
C ILE A 78 -5.24 -14.22 -8.65
N PRO A 79 -4.59 -14.83 -9.66
CA PRO A 79 -3.20 -15.24 -9.53
C PRO A 79 -2.29 -14.05 -9.26
N LYS A 80 -1.38 -14.22 -8.33
CA LYS A 80 -0.49 -13.13 -7.92
C LYS A 80 0.43 -12.66 -9.06
N ASN A 81 0.73 -13.54 -9.99
CA ASN A 81 1.61 -13.18 -11.10
C ASN A 81 0.96 -12.21 -12.09
N LEU A 82 -0.34 -12.00 -12.01
CA LEU A 82 -1.01 -11.01 -12.84
C LEU A 82 -0.79 -9.58 -12.36
N TYR A 83 -0.22 -9.43 -11.17
CA TYR A 83 0.05 -8.11 -10.62
C TYR A 83 1.46 -7.59 -10.91
N LEU A 84 2.23 -8.32 -11.63
CA LEU A 84 3.62 -7.95 -11.92
C LEU A 84 3.75 -7.00 -13.11
#